data_3dc3c24ad83aa1aaf7a0cd3a13728494
#
_entry.id   3dc3c24ad83aa1aaf7a0cd3a13728494
#
_cell.length_a   1.000
_cell.length_b   1.000
_cell.length_c   1.000
_cell.angle_alpha   90.00
_cell.angle_beta   90.00
_cell.angle_gamma   90.00
#
_symmetry.space_group_name_H-M   'P 1'
#
loop_
_entity.id
_entity.type
_entity.pdbx_description
1 polymer ?
#
loop_
_entity_poly.entity_id
_entity_poly.type
_entity_poly.pdbx_seq_one_letter_code
_entity_poly.pdbx_strand_id
1 'polypeptide(L)'
;MESGATDLTLDASNDDADLSVKVVATADGGVDSISATKGLDIDGASLTITPTYSLASEDADVVVTYANDDTSVELTASADSQEVVIKHDMGDTSVQLTASKDSQEVVLDHSMDKTSVKLTASADNQEVTISQQIDDDNKISPTINRNGDISVEWERSLGDDNSLTATIKPDESIDVEWKDDNWTANIAAGLSGTNIEGLSISAKRDVAF
;
A
#
# COMPACT_ATOMS: atom_id res chain seq x y z
N MET A 1 6.71 -7.02 32.24
CA MET A 1 5.75 -5.91 32.37
C MET A 1 6.06 -5.00 31.20
N GLU A 2 5.31 -5.10 30.13
CA GLU A 2 5.41 -4.12 29.05
C GLU A 2 4.79 -2.83 29.54
N SER A 3 5.61 -1.80 29.64
CA SER A 3 5.18 -0.42 29.87
C SER A 3 4.46 0.02 28.60
N GLY A 4 3.13 0.00 28.61
CA GLY A 4 2.34 0.62 27.58
C GLY A 4 2.65 2.12 27.58
N ALA A 5 3.44 2.57 26.61
CA ALA A 5 3.68 3.99 26.40
C ALA A 5 2.35 4.64 26.01
N THR A 6 1.85 5.53 26.86
CA THR A 6 0.67 6.33 26.54
C THR A 6 1.17 7.65 25.97
N ASP A 7 1.15 7.79 24.68
CA ASP A 7 1.48 9.04 24.01
C ASP A 7 0.38 10.07 24.26
N LEU A 8 0.77 11.24 24.73
CA LEU A 8 -0.11 12.39 24.87
C LEU A 8 0.08 13.30 23.65
N THR A 9 -0.98 13.49 22.89
CA THR A 9 -0.98 14.43 21.78
C THR A 9 -1.67 15.72 22.22
N LEU A 10 -1.00 16.84 22.05
CA LEU A 10 -1.56 18.18 22.19
C LEU A 10 -1.67 18.80 20.82
N ASP A 11 -2.90 19.08 20.40
CA ASP A 11 -3.20 19.76 19.14
C ASP A 11 -3.68 21.17 19.46
N ALA A 12 -3.07 22.16 18.82
CA ALA A 12 -3.52 23.55 18.83
C ALA A 12 -3.74 23.99 17.37
N SER A 13 -4.93 24.46 17.06
CA SER A 13 -5.27 24.93 15.74
C SER A 13 -5.71 26.40 15.76
N ASN A 14 -5.47 27.10 14.66
CA ASN A 14 -6.01 28.41 14.40
C ASN A 14 -6.68 28.38 13.02
N ASP A 15 -7.99 28.25 13.01
CA ASP A 15 -8.80 28.11 11.79
C ASP A 15 -8.67 29.33 10.87
N ASP A 16 -8.55 30.53 11.41
CA ASP A 16 -8.37 31.77 10.61
C ASP A 16 -7.03 31.81 9.86
N ALA A 17 -6.05 31.04 10.32
CA ALA A 17 -4.71 30.97 9.72
C ALA A 17 -4.43 29.64 9.02
N ASP A 18 -5.37 28.68 9.01
CA ASP A 18 -5.13 27.31 8.55
C ASP A 18 -3.83 26.71 9.09
N LEU A 19 -3.58 26.92 10.37
CA LEU A 19 -2.37 26.49 11.05
C LEU A 19 -2.73 25.57 12.21
N SER A 20 -2.15 24.40 12.23
CA SER A 20 -2.18 23.49 13.38
C SER A 20 -0.77 23.16 13.87
N VAL A 21 -0.61 22.98 15.16
CA VAL A 21 0.63 22.52 15.78
C VAL A 21 0.31 21.32 16.64
N LYS A 22 1.06 20.25 16.46
CA LYS A 22 0.93 19.00 17.21
C LYS A 22 2.22 18.73 17.95
N VAL A 23 2.12 18.40 19.23
CA VAL A 23 3.21 17.95 20.06
C VAL A 23 2.88 16.56 20.58
N VAL A 24 3.77 15.61 20.36
CA VAL A 24 3.66 14.26 20.91
C VAL A 24 4.61 14.13 22.08
N ALA A 25 4.08 13.76 23.24
CA ALA A 25 4.86 13.57 24.47
C ALA A 25 4.86 12.08 24.87
N THR A 26 5.98 11.62 25.38
CA THR A 26 6.14 10.27 25.91
C THR A 26 5.61 10.16 27.35
N ALA A 27 5.29 8.93 27.78
CA ALA A 27 4.72 8.66 29.10
C ALA A 27 5.63 9.05 30.28
N ASP A 28 6.94 9.18 30.06
CA ASP A 28 7.94 9.63 31.01
C ASP A 28 8.11 11.16 31.09
N GLY A 29 7.30 11.90 30.30
CA GLY A 29 7.25 13.36 30.29
C GLY A 29 8.24 14.02 29.32
N GLY A 30 8.87 13.25 28.45
CA GLY A 30 9.66 13.77 27.32
C GLY A 30 8.77 14.24 26.18
N VAL A 31 9.34 14.99 25.24
CA VAL A 31 8.72 15.29 23.94
C VAL A 31 9.36 14.39 22.90
N ASP A 32 8.53 13.64 22.18
CA ASP A 32 8.95 12.76 21.09
C ASP A 32 9.09 13.54 19.78
N SER A 33 8.03 14.25 19.42
CA SER A 33 8.03 15.00 18.16
C SER A 33 7.18 16.27 18.24
N ILE A 34 7.51 17.21 17.35
CA ILE A 34 6.75 18.43 17.12
C ILE A 34 6.50 18.57 15.62
N SER A 35 5.25 18.76 15.24
CA SER A 35 4.89 19.06 13.86
C SER A 35 4.03 20.32 13.79
N ALA A 36 4.12 21.03 12.68
CA ALA A 36 3.26 22.14 12.38
C ALA A 36 2.68 21.93 10.96
N THR A 37 1.39 22.08 10.80
CA THR A 37 0.73 21.95 9.51
C THR A 37 0.15 23.27 9.08
N LYS A 38 0.50 23.73 7.89
CA LYS A 38 -0.04 24.94 7.26
C LYS A 38 -0.78 24.55 5.98
N GLY A 39 -2.07 24.84 5.94
CA GLY A 39 -2.90 24.76 4.75
C GLY A 39 -2.92 26.07 3.97
N LEU A 40 -3.01 25.96 2.66
CA LEU A 40 -3.20 27.07 1.73
C LEU A 40 -4.18 26.61 0.65
N ASP A 41 -5.20 27.43 0.37
CA ASP A 41 -6.09 27.22 -0.76
C ASP A 41 -5.62 28.10 -1.93
N ILE A 42 -5.40 27.48 -3.09
CA ILE A 42 -4.88 28.14 -4.29
C ILE A 42 -5.79 27.78 -5.46
N ASP A 43 -6.68 28.68 -5.83
CA ASP A 43 -7.58 28.53 -6.99
C ASP A 43 -8.37 27.20 -7.00
N GLY A 44 -8.83 26.74 -5.81
CA GLY A 44 -9.59 25.52 -5.64
C GLY A 44 -8.73 24.27 -5.47
N ALA A 45 -7.41 24.41 -5.48
CA ALA A 45 -6.49 23.36 -5.08
C ALA A 45 -5.99 23.56 -3.64
N SER A 46 -5.80 22.50 -2.89
CA SER A 46 -5.22 22.55 -1.55
C SER A 46 -3.72 22.32 -1.59
N LEU A 47 -2.96 23.13 -0.88
CA LEU A 47 -1.55 22.93 -0.61
C LEU A 47 -1.36 22.82 0.89
N THR A 48 -0.75 21.74 1.35
CA THR A 48 -0.45 21.55 2.78
C THR A 48 1.04 21.33 2.97
N ILE A 49 1.62 21.97 3.97
CA ILE A 49 3.03 21.84 4.33
C ILE A 49 3.11 21.42 5.79
N THR A 50 3.74 20.30 6.07
CA THR A 50 3.87 19.74 7.41
C THR A 50 5.34 19.40 7.72
N PRO A 51 6.11 20.33 8.24
CA PRO A 51 7.40 20.01 8.85
C PRO A 51 7.19 19.29 10.19
N THR A 52 7.99 18.26 10.42
CA THR A 52 8.05 17.51 11.67
C THR A 52 9.49 17.45 12.16
N TYR A 53 9.68 17.60 13.45
CA TYR A 53 10.96 17.38 14.11
C TYR A 53 10.81 16.31 15.18
N SER A 54 11.54 15.22 15.06
CA SER A 54 11.65 14.19 16.09
C SER A 54 12.81 14.49 17.02
N LEU A 55 12.52 14.66 18.31
CA LEU A 55 13.54 14.91 19.32
C LEU A 55 14.26 13.62 19.69
N ALA A 56 13.61 12.47 19.52
CA ALA A 56 14.19 11.18 19.88
C ALA A 56 15.28 10.73 18.89
N SER A 57 15.08 10.99 17.59
CA SER A 57 16.06 10.67 16.53
C SER A 57 16.91 11.85 16.10
N GLU A 58 16.60 13.07 16.58
CA GLU A 58 17.21 14.34 16.14
C GLU A 58 17.04 14.58 14.63
N ASP A 59 15.99 14.02 14.03
CA ASP A 59 15.69 14.11 12.61
C ASP A 59 14.57 15.11 12.32
N ALA A 60 14.65 15.72 11.15
CA ALA A 60 13.60 16.58 10.61
C ALA A 60 13.13 16.04 9.27
N ASP A 61 11.83 16.02 9.09
CA ASP A 61 11.19 15.74 7.82
C ASP A 61 10.20 16.84 7.45
N VAL A 62 9.86 16.89 6.17
CA VAL A 62 8.84 17.78 5.64
C VAL A 62 7.97 17.00 4.66
N VAL A 63 6.66 17.08 4.85
CA VAL A 63 5.69 16.59 3.88
C VAL A 63 5.00 17.78 3.25
N VAL A 64 4.99 17.83 1.92
CA VAL A 64 4.26 18.82 1.14
C VAL A 64 3.24 18.07 0.29
N THR A 65 1.96 18.39 0.47
CA THR A 65 0.88 17.78 -0.30
C THR A 65 0.17 18.85 -1.11
N TYR A 66 0.03 18.63 -2.39
CA TYR A 66 -0.83 19.41 -3.27
C TYR A 66 -1.95 18.51 -3.78
N ALA A 67 -3.17 18.97 -3.78
CA ALA A 67 -4.30 18.24 -4.32
C ALA A 67 -5.32 19.17 -4.98
N ASN A 68 -5.82 18.74 -6.12
CA ASN A 68 -7.03 19.22 -6.76
C ASN A 68 -7.96 18.04 -7.07
N ASP A 69 -9.05 18.25 -7.82
CA ASP A 69 -10.06 17.21 -8.07
C ASP A 69 -9.47 15.93 -8.68
N ASP A 70 -8.51 16.06 -9.60
CA ASP A 70 -7.98 14.93 -10.39
C ASP A 70 -6.51 14.59 -10.10
N THR A 71 -5.78 15.48 -9.44
CA THR A 71 -4.33 15.33 -9.26
C THR A 71 -3.93 15.53 -7.82
N SER A 72 -3.11 14.64 -7.29
CA SER A 72 -2.41 14.83 -6.04
C SER A 72 -0.90 14.68 -6.22
N VAL A 73 -0.15 15.49 -5.51
CA VAL A 73 1.31 15.41 -5.43
C VAL A 73 1.69 15.41 -3.96
N GLU A 74 2.46 14.44 -3.55
CA GLU A 74 3.06 14.38 -2.22
C GLU A 74 4.57 14.35 -2.35
N LEU A 75 5.23 15.26 -1.67
CA LEU A 75 6.68 15.29 -1.51
C LEU A 75 7.00 15.05 -0.06
N THR A 76 7.73 13.97 0.22
CA THR A 76 8.33 13.71 1.53
C THR A 76 9.83 13.89 1.43
N ALA A 77 10.40 14.70 2.31
CA ALA A 77 11.83 14.96 2.34
C ALA A 77 12.37 14.95 3.78
N SER A 78 13.41 14.18 3.98
CA SER A 78 14.22 14.15 5.20
C SER A 78 15.71 14.31 4.85
N ALA A 79 16.58 14.26 5.85
CA ALA A 79 18.03 14.31 5.62
C ALA A 79 18.53 13.13 4.74
N ASP A 80 17.92 11.96 4.92
CA ASP A 80 18.40 10.70 4.34
C ASP A 80 17.53 10.19 3.18
N SER A 81 16.28 10.65 3.07
CA SER A 81 15.34 10.19 2.04
C SER A 81 14.54 11.32 1.43
N GLN A 82 14.26 11.18 0.16
CA GLN A 82 13.39 12.08 -0.59
C GLN A 82 12.51 11.21 -1.49
N GLU A 83 11.21 11.43 -1.44
CA GLU A 83 10.25 10.73 -2.27
C GLU A 83 9.20 11.71 -2.80
N VAL A 84 8.85 11.53 -4.06
CA VAL A 84 7.74 12.23 -4.71
C VAL A 84 6.75 11.20 -5.19
N VAL A 85 5.50 11.36 -4.82
CA VAL A 85 4.37 10.58 -5.34
C VAL A 85 3.43 11.52 -6.08
N ILE A 86 3.16 11.23 -7.34
CA ILE A 86 2.19 11.95 -8.16
C ILE A 86 1.09 10.97 -8.55
N LYS A 87 -0.16 11.34 -8.29
CA LYS A 87 -1.34 10.59 -8.75
C LYS A 87 -2.18 11.49 -9.62
N HIS A 88 -2.70 10.92 -10.69
CA HIS A 88 -3.64 11.60 -11.57
C HIS A 88 -4.75 10.65 -11.99
N ASP A 89 -5.98 11.05 -11.74
CA ASP A 89 -7.19 10.27 -12.03
C ASP A 89 -7.89 10.83 -13.26
N MET A 90 -8.16 9.96 -14.22
CA MET A 90 -8.83 10.27 -15.48
C MET A 90 -10.09 9.39 -15.62
N GLY A 91 -11.01 9.50 -14.68
CA GLY A 91 -12.20 8.64 -14.62
C GLY A 91 -11.83 7.18 -14.34
N ASP A 92 -11.99 6.31 -15.33
CA ASP A 92 -11.69 4.87 -15.16
C ASP A 92 -10.20 4.53 -15.20
N THR A 93 -9.34 5.52 -15.37
CA THR A 93 -7.88 5.35 -15.44
C THR A 93 -7.21 6.18 -14.36
N SER A 94 -6.28 5.58 -13.64
CA SER A 94 -5.37 6.30 -12.75
C SER A 94 -3.92 6.04 -13.12
N VAL A 95 -3.09 7.05 -12.92
CA VAL A 95 -1.65 6.96 -13.08
C VAL A 95 -0.99 7.41 -11.78
N GLN A 96 -0.10 6.59 -11.26
CA GLN A 96 0.75 6.95 -10.14
C GLN A 96 2.21 6.87 -10.54
N LEU A 97 2.96 7.92 -10.27
CA LEU A 97 4.40 7.97 -10.35
C LEU A 97 4.96 8.09 -8.93
N THR A 98 5.81 7.16 -8.55
CA THR A 98 6.61 7.25 -7.32
C THR A 98 8.08 7.37 -7.70
N ALA A 99 8.76 8.38 -7.21
CA ALA A 99 10.17 8.60 -7.48
C ALA A 99 10.92 8.95 -6.20
N SER A 100 11.97 8.21 -5.93
CA SER A 100 12.93 8.47 -4.88
C SER A 100 14.35 8.49 -5.45
N LYS A 101 15.34 8.74 -4.60
CA LYS A 101 16.76 8.70 -5.00
C LYS A 101 17.16 7.34 -5.57
N ASP A 102 16.60 6.26 -5.02
CA ASP A 102 17.05 4.90 -5.28
C ASP A 102 16.06 4.08 -6.12
N SER A 103 14.82 4.55 -6.29
CA SER A 103 13.79 3.86 -7.04
C SER A 103 12.85 4.81 -7.78
N GLN A 104 12.37 4.34 -8.91
CA GLN A 104 11.33 5.00 -9.69
C GLN A 104 10.33 3.94 -10.14
N GLU A 105 9.06 4.19 -9.91
CA GLU A 105 7.98 3.30 -10.30
C GLU A 105 6.83 4.08 -10.91
N VAL A 106 6.27 3.55 -11.98
CA VAL A 106 5.03 4.02 -12.59
C VAL A 106 4.01 2.89 -12.48
N VAL A 107 2.85 3.21 -11.94
CA VAL A 107 1.69 2.34 -11.92
C VAL A 107 0.59 2.99 -12.74
N LEU A 108 0.06 2.27 -13.72
CA LEU A 108 -1.13 2.64 -14.46
C LEU A 108 -2.21 1.61 -14.14
N ASP A 109 -3.36 2.06 -13.72
CA ASP A 109 -4.54 1.23 -13.45
C ASP A 109 -5.69 1.71 -14.31
N HIS A 110 -6.32 0.79 -15.02
CA HIS A 110 -7.48 1.09 -15.86
C HIS A 110 -8.60 0.08 -15.59
N SER A 111 -9.76 0.57 -15.21
CA SER A 111 -10.93 -0.24 -14.85
C SER A 111 -12.02 -0.14 -15.93
N MET A 112 -12.55 -1.27 -16.35
CA MET A 112 -13.63 -1.38 -17.32
C MET A 112 -14.65 -2.39 -16.80
N ASP A 113 -15.73 -1.93 -16.20
CA ASP A 113 -16.77 -2.78 -15.63
C ASP A 113 -16.20 -3.90 -14.73
N LYS A 114 -16.15 -5.14 -15.24
CA LYS A 114 -15.65 -6.32 -14.53
C LYS A 114 -14.17 -6.63 -14.77
N THR A 115 -13.50 -5.83 -15.56
CA THR A 115 -12.10 -6.03 -15.94
C THR A 115 -11.27 -4.86 -15.48
N SER A 116 -10.10 -5.12 -14.88
CA SER A 116 -9.09 -4.09 -14.67
C SER A 116 -7.75 -4.52 -15.24
N VAL A 117 -6.97 -3.56 -15.69
CA VAL A 117 -5.61 -3.75 -16.19
C VAL A 117 -4.68 -2.88 -15.37
N LYS A 118 -3.72 -3.50 -14.71
CA LYS A 118 -2.67 -2.82 -13.96
C LYS A 118 -1.33 -3.04 -14.63
N LEU A 119 -0.64 -1.96 -14.93
CA LEU A 119 0.75 -1.96 -15.36
C LEU A 119 1.62 -1.37 -14.26
N THR A 120 2.61 -2.11 -13.82
CA THR A 120 3.65 -1.63 -12.92
C THR A 120 4.98 -1.64 -13.66
N ALA A 121 5.70 -0.53 -13.64
CA ALA A 121 6.99 -0.41 -14.29
C ALA A 121 8.00 0.34 -13.42
N SER A 122 9.08 -0.35 -13.10
CA SER A 122 10.26 0.19 -12.46
C SER A 122 11.53 -0.26 -13.19
N ALA A 123 12.71 0.13 -12.71
CA ALA A 123 13.97 -0.31 -13.29
C ALA A 123 14.13 -1.84 -13.21
N ASP A 124 13.70 -2.42 -12.10
CA ASP A 124 13.92 -3.84 -11.78
C ASP A 124 12.68 -4.71 -11.99
N ASN A 125 11.50 -4.13 -11.96
CA ASN A 125 10.24 -4.84 -12.16
C ASN A 125 9.37 -4.18 -13.21
N GLN A 126 8.90 -4.95 -14.16
CA GLN A 126 7.91 -4.55 -15.14
C GLN A 126 6.91 -5.69 -15.29
N GLU A 127 5.65 -5.42 -14.98
CA GLU A 127 4.61 -6.43 -15.01
C GLU A 127 3.26 -5.85 -15.45
N VAL A 128 2.46 -6.71 -16.04
CA VAL A 128 1.08 -6.42 -16.40
C VAL A 128 0.19 -7.47 -15.74
N THR A 129 -0.79 -7.00 -14.99
CA THR A 129 -1.85 -7.83 -14.40
C THR A 129 -3.17 -7.46 -15.06
N ILE A 130 -3.92 -8.45 -15.50
CA ILE A 130 -5.29 -8.27 -16.00
C ILE A 130 -6.19 -8.99 -15.01
N SER A 131 -7.05 -8.27 -14.31
CA SER A 131 -8.01 -8.88 -13.40
C SER A 131 -9.40 -8.91 -14.02
N GLN A 132 -10.04 -10.07 -13.97
CA GLN A 132 -11.39 -10.28 -14.50
C GLN A 132 -12.30 -10.85 -13.41
N GLN A 133 -13.35 -10.13 -13.06
CA GLN A 133 -14.44 -10.66 -12.25
C GLN A 133 -15.30 -11.57 -13.12
N ILE A 134 -15.27 -12.87 -12.83
CA ILE A 134 -16.03 -13.89 -13.57
C ILE A 134 -17.49 -13.87 -13.15
N ASP A 135 -17.71 -13.86 -11.85
CA ASP A 135 -19.02 -13.75 -11.20
C ASP A 135 -18.85 -13.03 -9.84
N ASP A 136 -19.91 -12.97 -9.05
CA ASP A 136 -19.90 -12.24 -7.78
C ASP A 136 -18.87 -12.79 -6.77
N ASP A 137 -18.50 -14.05 -6.90
CA ASP A 137 -17.62 -14.75 -5.96
C ASP A 137 -16.21 -15.02 -6.54
N ASN A 138 -16.04 -15.00 -7.85
CA ASN A 138 -14.81 -15.47 -8.50
C ASN A 138 -14.13 -14.38 -9.31
N LYS A 139 -12.82 -14.22 -9.10
CA LYS A 139 -11.93 -13.33 -9.84
C LYS A 139 -10.70 -14.08 -10.30
N ILE A 140 -10.24 -13.81 -11.52
CA ILE A 140 -8.99 -14.36 -12.07
C ILE A 140 -8.09 -13.21 -12.48
N SER A 141 -6.82 -13.31 -12.10
CA SER A 141 -5.83 -12.26 -12.33
C SER A 141 -4.52 -12.86 -12.88
N PRO A 142 -4.42 -13.07 -14.19
CA PRO A 142 -3.14 -13.38 -14.83
C PRO A 142 -2.20 -12.19 -14.78
N THR A 143 -0.94 -12.45 -14.46
CA THR A 143 0.17 -11.49 -14.45
C THR A 143 1.30 -12.01 -15.34
N ILE A 144 1.88 -11.15 -16.13
CA ILE A 144 3.10 -11.41 -16.90
C ILE A 144 4.14 -10.36 -16.57
N ASN A 145 5.36 -10.78 -16.30
CA ASN A 145 6.47 -9.89 -16.05
C ASN A 145 7.36 -9.70 -17.30
N ARG A 146 8.35 -8.81 -17.20
CA ARG A 146 9.32 -8.50 -18.25
C ARG A 146 10.08 -9.73 -18.77
N ASN A 147 10.34 -10.71 -17.91
CA ASN A 147 11.10 -11.91 -18.27
C ASN A 147 10.24 -12.94 -19.02
N GLY A 148 8.93 -12.70 -19.11
CA GLY A 148 7.97 -13.62 -19.68
C GLY A 148 7.44 -14.65 -18.68
N ASP A 149 7.77 -14.52 -17.38
CA ASP A 149 7.21 -15.38 -16.36
C ASP A 149 5.73 -15.02 -16.18
N ILE A 150 4.92 -16.05 -16.07
CA ILE A 150 3.47 -15.92 -15.95
C ILE A 150 3.06 -16.44 -14.58
N SER A 151 2.18 -15.72 -13.90
CA SER A 151 1.42 -16.22 -12.77
C SER A 151 -0.07 -16.02 -13.00
N VAL A 152 -0.88 -16.90 -12.43
CA VAL A 152 -2.33 -16.76 -12.46
C VAL A 152 -2.83 -16.89 -11.03
N GLU A 153 -3.49 -15.86 -10.56
CA GLU A 153 -4.19 -15.87 -9.29
C GLU A 153 -5.70 -16.06 -9.53
N TRP A 154 -6.30 -16.95 -8.78
CA TRP A 154 -7.73 -17.13 -8.70
C TRP A 154 -8.17 -16.89 -7.26
N GLU A 155 -9.04 -15.93 -7.09
CA GLU A 155 -9.67 -15.59 -5.82
C GLU A 155 -11.13 -16.04 -5.84
N ARG A 156 -11.56 -16.64 -4.76
CA ARG A 156 -12.96 -17.00 -4.56
C ARG A 156 -13.45 -16.56 -3.18
N SER A 157 -14.51 -15.77 -3.15
CA SER A 157 -15.28 -15.51 -1.94
C SER A 157 -16.14 -16.74 -1.61
N LEU A 158 -16.12 -17.16 -0.36
CA LEU A 158 -16.95 -18.26 0.14
C LEU A 158 -18.06 -17.75 1.08
N GLY A 159 -18.20 -16.40 1.18
CA GLY A 159 -19.12 -15.72 2.08
C GLY A 159 -18.56 -15.55 3.51
N ASP A 160 -19.16 -14.65 4.30
CA ASP A 160 -18.88 -14.44 5.73
C ASP A 160 -17.39 -14.44 6.11
N ASP A 161 -16.58 -13.57 5.49
CA ASP A 161 -15.14 -13.43 5.70
C ASP A 161 -14.29 -14.67 5.33
N ASN A 162 -14.88 -15.61 4.62
CA ASN A 162 -14.21 -16.77 4.05
C ASN A 162 -13.71 -16.51 2.64
N SER A 163 -12.48 -16.89 2.36
CA SER A 163 -11.90 -16.77 1.01
C SER A 163 -10.94 -17.92 0.69
N LEU A 164 -10.82 -18.19 -0.59
CA LEU A 164 -9.85 -19.11 -1.16
C LEU A 164 -9.06 -18.36 -2.24
N THR A 165 -7.74 -18.36 -2.13
CA THR A 165 -6.84 -17.80 -3.15
C THR A 165 -5.93 -18.90 -3.65
N ALA A 166 -5.87 -19.10 -4.96
CA ALA A 166 -4.93 -20.03 -5.58
C ALA A 166 -4.03 -19.29 -6.56
N THR A 167 -2.73 -19.36 -6.34
CA THR A 167 -1.70 -18.81 -7.23
C THR A 167 -0.96 -19.92 -7.93
N ILE A 168 -0.93 -19.88 -9.24
CA ILE A 168 -0.24 -20.86 -10.09
C ILE A 168 0.85 -20.12 -10.86
N LYS A 169 2.09 -20.57 -10.70
CA LYS A 169 3.22 -20.20 -11.54
C LYS A 169 3.63 -21.41 -12.35
N PRO A 170 3.36 -21.44 -13.66
CA PRO A 170 3.68 -22.60 -14.51
C PRO A 170 5.15 -23.00 -14.39
N ASP A 171 5.42 -24.29 -14.28
CA ASP A 171 6.75 -24.90 -14.12
C ASP A 171 7.51 -24.46 -12.85
N GLU A 172 6.86 -23.79 -11.89
CA GLU A 172 7.49 -23.32 -10.66
C GLU A 172 6.71 -23.76 -9.41
N SER A 173 5.48 -23.28 -9.22
CA SER A 173 4.72 -23.57 -7.99
C SER A 173 3.20 -23.46 -8.17
N ILE A 174 2.51 -24.08 -7.23
CA ILE A 174 1.12 -23.82 -6.91
C ILE A 174 1.00 -23.55 -5.42
N ASP A 175 0.34 -22.46 -5.07
CA ASP A 175 0.09 -22.03 -3.72
C ASP A 175 -1.42 -21.81 -3.55
N VAL A 176 -2.01 -22.41 -2.53
CA VAL A 176 -3.42 -22.25 -2.20
C VAL A 176 -3.55 -21.78 -0.77
N GLU A 177 -4.15 -20.64 -0.57
CA GLU A 177 -4.47 -20.08 0.74
C GLU A 177 -5.99 -20.12 0.96
N TRP A 178 -6.41 -20.65 2.10
CA TRP A 178 -7.77 -20.55 2.59
C TRP A 178 -7.79 -19.73 3.88
N LYS A 179 -8.68 -18.75 3.93
CA LYS A 179 -8.94 -17.91 5.10
C LYS A 179 -10.39 -18.07 5.55
N ASP A 180 -10.57 -18.16 6.84
CA ASP A 180 -11.87 -18.23 7.50
C ASP A 180 -11.75 -17.56 8.87
N ASP A 181 -12.26 -16.33 9.01
CA ASP A 181 -12.20 -15.51 10.21
C ASP A 181 -10.78 -15.52 10.83
N ASN A 182 -10.56 -16.38 11.82
CA ASN A 182 -9.31 -16.51 12.56
C ASN A 182 -8.36 -17.60 12.03
N TRP A 183 -8.74 -18.32 11.01
CA TRP A 183 -7.95 -19.40 10.45
C TRP A 183 -7.32 -19.04 9.12
N THR A 184 -6.08 -19.44 8.95
CA THR A 184 -5.40 -19.43 7.65
C THR A 184 -4.80 -20.81 7.42
N ALA A 185 -5.14 -21.45 6.32
CA ALA A 185 -4.50 -22.70 5.89
C ALA A 185 -3.83 -22.47 4.54
N ASN A 186 -2.61 -22.98 4.40
CA ASN A 186 -1.83 -22.85 3.18
C ASN A 186 -1.39 -24.24 2.71
N ILE A 187 -1.52 -24.47 1.40
CA ILE A 187 -1.01 -25.62 0.68
C ILE A 187 -0.07 -25.08 -0.38
N ALA A 188 1.18 -25.52 -0.38
CA ALA A 188 2.16 -25.13 -1.39
C ALA A 188 2.85 -26.36 -1.96
N ALA A 189 3.10 -26.34 -3.26
CA ALA A 189 3.82 -27.40 -3.94
C ALA A 189 4.64 -26.83 -5.11
N GLY A 190 5.78 -27.44 -5.39
CA GLY A 190 6.53 -27.20 -6.62
C GLY A 190 5.85 -27.83 -7.83
N LEU A 191 5.98 -27.19 -8.98
CA LEU A 191 5.54 -27.69 -10.27
C LEU A 191 6.75 -27.87 -11.21
N SER A 192 6.86 -29.07 -11.81
CA SER A 192 7.86 -29.35 -12.85
C SER A 192 7.15 -30.04 -14.02
N GLY A 193 6.77 -29.25 -15.02
CA GLY A 193 5.85 -29.67 -16.07
C GLY A 193 4.49 -30.05 -15.48
N THR A 194 4.11 -31.32 -15.57
CA THR A 194 2.86 -31.86 -15.01
C THR A 194 3.04 -32.54 -13.64
N ASN A 195 4.25 -32.53 -13.09
CA ASN A 195 4.54 -33.20 -11.82
C ASN A 195 4.43 -32.22 -10.66
N ILE A 196 3.86 -32.68 -9.55
CA ILE A 196 3.78 -31.95 -8.29
C ILE A 196 4.91 -32.48 -7.39
N GLU A 197 5.70 -31.56 -6.84
CA GLU A 197 6.85 -31.89 -5.99
C GLU A 197 6.78 -31.11 -4.67
N GLY A 198 7.30 -31.67 -3.60
CA GLY A 198 7.53 -30.98 -2.35
C GLY A 198 6.27 -30.40 -1.68
N LEU A 199 5.17 -31.16 -1.65
CA LEU A 199 3.93 -30.72 -1.04
C LEU A 199 4.13 -30.33 0.44
N SER A 200 3.73 -29.11 0.80
CA SER A 200 3.67 -28.62 2.17
C SER A 200 2.27 -28.15 2.53
N ILE A 201 1.87 -28.39 3.77
CA ILE A 201 0.58 -27.98 4.31
C ILE A 201 0.83 -27.32 5.66
N SER A 202 0.29 -26.14 5.87
CA SER A 202 0.33 -25.45 7.15
C SER A 202 -1.03 -24.84 7.49
N ALA A 203 -1.33 -24.71 8.79
CA ALA A 203 -2.51 -24.03 9.26
C ALA A 203 -2.15 -23.18 10.49
N LYS A 204 -2.67 -21.98 10.55
CA LYS A 204 -2.50 -21.03 11.64
C LYS A 204 -3.87 -20.57 12.12
N ARG A 205 -3.98 -20.33 13.42
CA ARG A 205 -5.13 -19.69 14.03
C ARG A 205 -4.67 -18.47 14.82
N ASP A 206 -5.28 -17.33 14.58
CA ASP A 206 -5.07 -16.12 15.36
C ASP A 206 -6.08 -16.08 16.51
N VAL A 207 -5.58 -15.99 17.76
CA VAL A 207 -6.41 -15.95 18.96
C VAL A 207 -6.18 -14.61 19.64
N ALA A 208 -7.22 -13.77 19.68
CA ALA A 208 -7.21 -12.55 20.49
C ALA A 208 -7.49 -12.93 21.95
N PHE A 209 -6.70 -12.40 22.89
CA PHE A 209 -6.88 -12.55 24.34
C PHE A 209 -7.35 -11.24 24.96
#